data_267da509ed761e778aa83a1c85a03d7d
#
_entry.id   267da509ed761e778aa83a1c85a03d7d
#
_cell.length_a   1.000
_cell.length_b   1.000
_cell.length_c   1.000
_cell.angle_alpha   90.00
_cell.angle_beta   90.00
_cell.angle_gamma   90.00
#
_symmetry.space_group_name_H-M   'P 1'
#
loop_
_entity.id
_entity.type
_entity.pdbx_description
1 polymer ?
#
loop_
_entity_poly.entity_id
_entity_poly.type
_entity_poly.pdbx_seq_one_letter_code
_entity_poly.pdbx_strand_id
1 'polypeptide(L)'
;FRIDYAVILGEQKSMYLNLTGMPRQNVYFSKRDTKTKKTETKAVPWDNRYTFSEEGFNLIGTRLGITKTTDEEGKLVNDKKVMPEFDACEYIANNLNDDASVFIKGKIDFSSYIDSNGDIRRSTKYVPEQISLCKEVNFDEYDYIENKPVNDFMQTIVFNGFPLGVMYFNESTLFILSAETIS
;
A
#
# COMPACT_ATOMS: atom_id res chain seq x y z
N PHE A 1 -11.11 -13.44 -3.55
CA PHE A 1 -11.27 -12.67 -2.30
C PHE A 1 -11.14 -11.18 -2.58
N ARG A 2 -12.03 -10.41 -2.01
CA ARG A 2 -11.94 -8.96 -1.95
C ARG A 2 -12.08 -8.58 -0.48
N ILE A 3 -11.19 -7.74 0.00
CA ILE A 3 -11.29 -7.15 1.32
C ILE A 3 -11.31 -5.65 1.14
N ASP A 4 -12.35 -5.01 1.68
CA ASP A 4 -12.47 -3.57 1.79
C ASP A 4 -12.26 -3.21 3.26
N TYR A 5 -11.24 -2.39 3.54
CA TYR A 5 -10.96 -1.90 4.87
C TYR A 5 -11.39 -0.45 4.98
N ALA A 6 -12.02 -0.12 6.11
CA ALA A 6 -12.12 1.25 6.55
C ALA A 6 -10.93 1.53 7.47
N VAL A 7 -10.10 2.48 7.11
CA VAL A 7 -9.07 3.02 7.99
C VAL A 7 -9.60 4.34 8.55
N ILE A 8 -9.71 4.42 9.87
CA ILE A 8 -10.15 5.62 10.56
C ILE A 8 -8.93 6.53 10.70
N LEU A 9 -9.08 7.77 10.23
CA LEU A 9 -8.05 8.82 10.26
C LEU A 9 -8.42 9.95 11.26
N GLY A 10 -9.20 9.63 12.29
CA GLY A 10 -9.78 10.57 13.26
C GLY A 10 -11.30 10.48 13.33
N GLU A 11 -11.94 11.20 14.24
CA GLU A 11 -13.37 11.02 14.60
C GLU A 11 -14.37 11.11 13.43
N GLN A 12 -14.01 11.75 12.32
CA GLN A 12 -14.91 11.93 11.17
C GLN A 12 -14.27 11.63 9.82
N LYS A 13 -13.08 11.01 9.79
CA LYS A 13 -12.36 10.73 8.57
C LYS A 13 -12.09 9.25 8.44
N SER A 14 -12.61 8.63 7.40
CA SER A 14 -12.34 7.25 7.04
C SER A 14 -11.90 7.14 5.59
N MET A 15 -10.98 6.22 5.33
CA MET A 15 -10.54 5.87 3.99
C MET A 15 -10.80 4.39 3.75
N TYR A 16 -11.41 4.07 2.62
CA TYR A 16 -11.66 2.68 2.25
C TYR A 16 -10.51 2.17 1.37
N LEU A 17 -9.83 1.15 1.85
CA LEU A 17 -8.77 0.47 1.10
C LEU A 17 -9.34 -0.73 0.37
N ASN A 18 -8.89 -0.92 -0.87
CA ASN A 18 -9.33 -2.03 -1.71
C ASN A 18 -8.15 -2.96 -2.00
N LEU A 19 -8.14 -4.14 -1.43
CA LEU A 19 -7.23 -5.21 -1.81
C LEU A 19 -8.04 -6.33 -2.44
N THR A 20 -7.70 -6.70 -3.67
CA THR A 20 -8.41 -7.74 -4.42
C THR A 20 -7.39 -8.72 -4.98
N GLY A 21 -7.59 -9.99 -4.71
CA GLY A 21 -6.76 -11.07 -5.21
C GLY A 21 -7.57 -12.23 -5.77
N MET A 22 -7.04 -12.85 -6.81
CA MET A 22 -7.55 -14.09 -7.38
C MET A 22 -6.39 -15.08 -7.55
N PRO A 23 -6.65 -16.40 -7.39
CA PRO A 23 -5.64 -17.40 -7.75
C PRO A 23 -5.30 -17.25 -9.24
N ARG A 24 -4.03 -17.34 -9.56
CA ARG A 24 -3.52 -17.25 -10.94
C ARG A 24 -2.76 -18.53 -11.27
N GLN A 25 -2.44 -18.73 -12.54
CA GLN A 25 -1.55 -19.85 -12.93
C GLN A 25 -0.14 -19.67 -12.37
N ASN A 26 0.34 -18.43 -12.34
CA ASN A 26 1.68 -18.10 -11.89
C ASN A 26 1.68 -16.92 -10.91
N VAL A 27 2.70 -16.89 -10.07
CA VAL A 27 3.17 -15.72 -9.34
C VAL A 27 4.46 -15.22 -9.98
N TYR A 28 4.87 -14.01 -9.63
CA TYR A 28 6.05 -13.39 -10.21
C TYR A 28 7.06 -13.05 -9.12
N PHE A 29 8.32 -13.36 -9.42
CA PHE A 29 9.45 -12.98 -8.60
C PHE A 29 10.30 -11.99 -9.36
N SER A 30 10.90 -11.04 -8.68
CA SER A 30 11.78 -10.04 -9.28
C SER A 30 13.11 -9.96 -8.56
N LYS A 31 14.15 -9.71 -9.36
CA LYS A 31 15.50 -9.41 -8.90
C LYS A 31 15.97 -8.12 -9.56
N ARG A 32 16.40 -7.16 -8.75
CA ARG A 32 16.95 -5.90 -9.25
C ARG A 32 18.47 -5.94 -9.18
N ASP A 33 19.11 -5.77 -10.30
CA ASP A 33 20.56 -5.56 -10.37
C ASP A 33 20.90 -4.16 -9.86
N THR A 34 21.74 -4.10 -8.83
CA THR A 34 22.11 -2.84 -8.19
C THR A 34 23.04 -1.97 -9.05
N LYS A 35 23.81 -2.57 -9.97
CA LYS A 35 24.74 -1.88 -10.84
C LYS A 35 24.06 -1.34 -12.09
N THR A 36 23.32 -2.20 -12.78
CA THR A 36 22.69 -1.84 -14.07
C THR A 36 21.29 -1.22 -13.90
N LYS A 37 20.73 -1.27 -12.68
CA LYS A 37 19.36 -0.86 -12.35
C LYS A 37 18.27 -1.65 -13.10
N LYS A 38 18.62 -2.67 -13.86
CA LYS A 38 17.67 -3.53 -14.57
C LYS A 38 16.97 -4.47 -13.60
N THR A 39 15.69 -4.73 -13.86
CA THR A 39 14.87 -5.68 -13.12
C THR A 39 14.60 -6.89 -13.99
N GLU A 40 14.97 -8.07 -13.52
CA GLU A 40 14.62 -9.36 -14.08
C GLU A 40 13.36 -9.87 -13.38
N THR A 41 12.46 -10.51 -14.13
CA THR A 41 11.22 -11.08 -13.58
C THR A 41 11.08 -12.52 -14.03
N LYS A 42 10.71 -13.40 -13.10
CA LYS A 42 10.44 -14.82 -13.35
C LYS A 42 9.00 -15.16 -13.00
N ALA A 43 8.35 -15.91 -13.88
CA ALA A 43 7.06 -16.51 -13.61
C ALA A 43 7.26 -17.90 -12.97
N VAL A 44 6.61 -18.13 -11.83
CA VAL A 44 6.67 -19.37 -11.05
C VAL A 44 5.26 -19.91 -10.90
N PRO A 45 5.02 -21.22 -11.10
CA PRO A 45 3.70 -21.80 -10.89
C PRO A 45 3.14 -21.47 -9.52
N TRP A 46 1.83 -21.23 -9.46
CA TRP A 46 1.14 -20.85 -8.22
C TRP A 46 1.42 -21.78 -7.03
N ASP A 47 1.46 -23.08 -7.27
CA ASP A 47 1.70 -24.10 -6.24
C ASP A 47 3.10 -24.03 -5.63
N ASN A 48 4.05 -23.43 -6.38
CA ASN A 48 5.43 -23.27 -5.94
C ASN A 48 5.74 -21.89 -5.34
N ARG A 49 4.72 -21.05 -5.10
CA ARG A 49 4.91 -19.65 -4.68
C ARG A 49 5.67 -19.46 -3.37
N TYR A 50 5.64 -20.46 -2.49
CA TYR A 50 6.35 -20.43 -1.20
C TYR A 50 7.53 -21.40 -1.13
N THR A 51 7.69 -22.29 -2.10
CA THR A 51 8.82 -23.23 -2.17
C THR A 51 9.91 -22.76 -3.13
N PHE A 52 9.60 -21.87 -4.05
CA PHE A 52 10.59 -21.29 -4.95
C PHE A 52 11.59 -20.44 -4.16
N SER A 53 12.87 -20.77 -4.33
CA SER A 53 13.99 -20.02 -3.75
C SER A 53 15.10 -19.94 -4.79
N GLU A 54 15.43 -18.73 -5.21
CA GLU A 54 16.56 -18.43 -6.06
C GLU A 54 17.20 -17.14 -5.61
N GLU A 55 18.53 -17.11 -5.54
CA GLU A 55 19.28 -16.01 -4.96
C GLU A 55 18.94 -14.64 -5.59
N GLY A 56 18.55 -13.72 -4.74
CA GLY A 56 18.22 -12.35 -5.09
C GLY A 56 16.82 -12.16 -5.70
N PHE A 57 16.05 -13.23 -5.96
CA PHE A 57 14.67 -13.11 -6.38
C PHE A 57 13.72 -13.00 -5.19
N ASN A 58 12.83 -12.02 -5.25
CA ASN A 58 11.81 -11.78 -4.24
C ASN A 58 10.43 -11.84 -4.85
N LEU A 59 9.49 -12.45 -4.14
CA LEU A 59 8.09 -12.50 -4.55
C LEU A 59 7.52 -11.09 -4.73
N ILE A 60 6.85 -10.84 -5.83
CA ILE A 60 6.06 -9.63 -6.06
C ILE A 60 4.68 -9.85 -5.44
N GLY A 61 4.33 -9.03 -4.45
CA GLY A 61 3.05 -9.13 -3.74
C GLY A 61 2.92 -8.08 -2.65
N THR A 62 1.87 -8.22 -1.86
CA THR A 62 1.58 -7.34 -0.72
C THR A 62 2.51 -7.67 0.44
N ARG A 63 3.13 -6.63 1.01
CA ARG A 63 4.01 -6.74 2.18
C ARG A 63 3.19 -6.59 3.45
N LEU A 64 3.26 -7.59 4.32
CA LEU A 64 2.51 -7.62 5.57
C LEU A 64 3.45 -7.70 6.76
N GLY A 65 3.12 -6.93 7.80
CA GLY A 65 3.78 -6.96 9.10
C GLY A 65 2.72 -6.83 10.20
N ILE A 66 1.65 -7.62 10.12
CA ILE A 66 0.45 -7.53 10.96
C ILE A 66 0.42 -8.53 12.12
N THR A 67 1.43 -9.38 12.21
CA THR A 67 1.69 -10.26 13.36
C THR A 67 3.03 -9.92 13.98
N LYS A 68 3.25 -10.40 15.20
CA LYS A 68 4.50 -10.21 15.92
C LYS A 68 5.30 -11.51 15.97
N THR A 69 6.62 -11.36 15.94
CA THR A 69 7.58 -12.44 16.16
C THR A 69 8.72 -11.92 17.05
N THR A 70 9.53 -12.84 17.57
CA THR A 70 10.72 -12.48 18.35
C THR A 70 11.93 -12.55 17.45
N ASP A 71 12.75 -11.52 17.41
CA ASP A 71 14.01 -11.49 16.68
C ASP A 71 15.13 -12.25 17.44
N GLU A 72 16.31 -12.31 16.85
CA GLU A 72 17.49 -12.99 17.42
C GLU A 72 17.94 -12.39 18.76
N GLU A 73 17.61 -11.13 19.03
CA GLU A 73 17.93 -10.43 20.27
C GLU A 73 16.82 -10.59 21.34
N GLY A 74 15.77 -11.36 21.05
CA GLY A 74 14.63 -11.55 21.95
C GLY A 74 13.62 -10.41 21.95
N LYS A 75 13.72 -9.46 21.01
CA LYS A 75 12.81 -8.32 20.91
C LYS A 75 11.59 -8.65 20.04
N LEU A 76 10.44 -8.18 20.49
CA LEU A 76 9.20 -8.33 19.73
C LEU A 76 9.16 -7.37 18.53
N VAL A 77 9.16 -7.94 17.33
CA VAL A 77 9.14 -7.20 16.04
C VAL A 77 7.98 -7.64 15.18
N ASN A 78 7.66 -6.85 14.15
CA ASN A 78 6.65 -7.25 13.17
C ASN A 78 7.19 -8.40 12.31
N ASP A 79 6.42 -9.48 12.21
CA ASP A 79 6.70 -10.61 11.33
C ASP A 79 6.42 -10.20 9.87
N LYS A 80 7.50 -9.97 9.13
CA LYS A 80 7.44 -9.45 7.76
C LYS A 80 7.23 -10.59 6.77
N LYS A 81 6.11 -10.54 6.04
CA LYS A 81 5.76 -11.48 4.98
C LYS A 81 5.47 -10.77 3.68
N VAL A 82 5.73 -11.44 2.57
CA VAL A 82 5.28 -11.01 1.24
C VAL A 82 4.39 -12.11 0.70
N MET A 83 3.19 -11.74 0.28
CA MET A 83 2.18 -12.69 -0.19
C MET A 83 1.52 -12.18 -1.47
N PRO A 84 1.13 -13.08 -2.40
CA PRO A 84 0.22 -12.71 -3.47
C PRO A 84 -1.06 -12.11 -2.87
N GLU A 85 -1.72 -11.21 -3.58
CA GLU A 85 -2.89 -10.47 -3.08
C GLU A 85 -4.01 -11.41 -2.60
N PHE A 86 -4.19 -12.58 -3.24
CA PHE A 86 -5.18 -13.59 -2.85
C PHE A 86 -4.92 -14.11 -1.43
N ASP A 87 -3.68 -14.56 -1.18
CA ASP A 87 -3.29 -15.08 0.13
C ASP A 87 -3.22 -13.96 1.17
N ALA A 88 -2.80 -12.76 0.76
CA ALA A 88 -2.75 -11.58 1.61
C ALA A 88 -4.15 -11.21 2.14
N CYS A 89 -5.18 -11.28 1.31
CA CYS A 89 -6.56 -11.03 1.74
C CYS A 89 -6.99 -11.98 2.86
N GLU A 90 -6.74 -13.28 2.69
CA GLU A 90 -7.09 -14.29 3.71
C GLU A 90 -6.25 -14.10 4.98
N TYR A 91 -4.95 -13.84 4.82
CA TYR A 91 -4.06 -13.63 5.96
C TYR A 91 -4.45 -12.42 6.80
N ILE A 92 -4.82 -11.30 6.16
CA ILE A 92 -5.28 -10.10 6.85
C ILE A 92 -6.58 -10.36 7.58
N ALA A 93 -7.56 -10.99 6.93
CA ALA A 93 -8.85 -11.31 7.54
C ALA A 93 -8.73 -12.17 8.80
N ASN A 94 -7.71 -13.03 8.85
CA ASN A 94 -7.51 -13.95 9.97
C ASN A 94 -6.60 -13.40 11.07
N ASN A 95 -5.80 -12.35 10.82
CA ASN A 95 -4.73 -11.93 11.72
C ASN A 95 -4.75 -10.44 12.09
N LEU A 96 -5.42 -9.58 11.34
CA LEU A 96 -5.52 -8.16 11.69
C LEU A 96 -6.76 -7.95 12.55
N ASN A 97 -6.54 -7.50 13.78
CA ASN A 97 -7.61 -7.16 14.70
C ASN A 97 -8.19 -5.78 14.38
N ASP A 98 -9.48 -5.62 14.66
CA ASP A 98 -10.11 -4.30 14.68
C ASP A 98 -9.40 -3.39 15.69
N ASP A 99 -9.44 -2.09 15.46
CA ASP A 99 -8.78 -1.06 16.28
C ASP A 99 -7.24 -1.10 16.32
N ALA A 100 -6.60 -1.99 15.55
CA ALA A 100 -5.15 -2.01 15.46
C ALA A 100 -4.63 -0.79 14.70
N SER A 101 -3.65 -0.08 15.28
CA SER A 101 -2.95 1.00 14.57
C SER A 101 -2.01 0.43 13.51
N VAL A 102 -2.20 0.86 12.26
CA VAL A 102 -1.46 0.35 11.11
C VAL A 102 -0.82 1.47 10.29
N PHE A 103 0.39 1.21 9.83
CA PHE A 103 1.05 1.97 8.78
C PHE A 103 0.71 1.32 7.43
N ILE A 104 0.25 2.12 6.47
CA ILE A 104 -0.13 1.67 5.15
C ILE A 104 0.63 2.45 4.10
N LYS A 105 1.19 1.72 3.14
CA LYS A 105 1.77 2.28 1.92
C LYS A 105 1.11 1.60 0.72
N GLY A 106 0.80 2.37 -0.29
CA GLY A 106 0.13 1.85 -1.48
C GLY A 106 0.08 2.87 -2.60
N LYS A 107 -0.81 2.63 -3.53
CA LYS A 107 -1.05 3.50 -4.68
C LYS A 107 -2.52 3.88 -4.77
N ILE A 108 -2.78 4.97 -5.48
CA ILE A 108 -4.13 5.42 -5.82
C ILE A 108 -4.35 5.13 -7.30
N ASP A 109 -5.33 4.30 -7.59
CA ASP A 109 -5.74 4.00 -8.97
C ASP A 109 -6.95 4.86 -9.32
N PHE A 110 -6.80 5.70 -10.35
CA PHE A 110 -7.88 6.48 -10.93
C PHE A 110 -8.35 5.80 -12.22
N SER A 111 -9.65 5.61 -12.34
CA SER A 111 -10.25 5.08 -13.55
C SER A 111 -11.51 5.86 -13.93
N SER A 112 -11.84 5.89 -15.22
CA SER A 112 -13.11 6.41 -15.70
C SER A 112 -13.73 5.41 -16.67
N TYR A 113 -15.05 5.32 -16.65
CA TYR A 113 -15.84 4.51 -17.58
C TYR A 113 -17.14 5.22 -17.92
N ILE A 114 -17.72 4.85 -19.04
CA ILE A 114 -19.04 5.35 -19.45
C ILE A 114 -20.07 4.33 -18.95
N ASP A 115 -21.06 4.79 -18.19
CA ASP A 115 -22.12 3.93 -17.70
C ASP A 115 -23.19 3.65 -18.79
N SER A 116 -24.17 2.84 -18.45
CA SER A 116 -25.27 2.47 -19.38
C SER A 116 -26.11 3.65 -19.85
N ASN A 117 -26.07 4.78 -19.17
CA ASN A 117 -26.80 6.00 -19.51
C ASN A 117 -25.97 6.96 -20.37
N GLY A 118 -24.70 6.62 -20.65
CA GLY A 118 -23.76 7.46 -21.39
C GLY A 118 -22.99 8.47 -20.50
N ASP A 119 -23.16 8.42 -19.19
CA ASP A 119 -22.49 9.33 -18.26
C ASP A 119 -21.08 8.85 -17.94
N ILE A 120 -20.12 9.79 -17.85
CA ILE A 120 -18.76 9.48 -17.44
C ILE A 120 -18.72 9.32 -15.91
N ARG A 121 -18.43 8.11 -15.46
CA ARG A 121 -18.18 7.77 -14.05
C ARG A 121 -16.69 7.73 -13.77
N ARG A 122 -16.29 8.28 -12.63
CA ARG A 122 -14.91 8.26 -12.14
C ARG A 122 -14.86 7.39 -10.90
N SER A 123 -13.82 6.59 -10.79
CA SER A 123 -13.56 5.72 -9.64
C SER A 123 -12.15 5.95 -9.12
N THR A 124 -12.02 6.06 -7.81
CA THR A 124 -10.75 6.14 -7.11
C THR A 124 -10.64 4.94 -6.19
N LYS A 125 -9.53 4.20 -6.30
CA LYS A 125 -9.25 3.05 -5.44
C LYS A 125 -7.92 3.26 -4.73
N TYR A 126 -7.91 3.05 -3.42
CA TYR A 126 -6.70 3.06 -2.60
C TYR A 126 -6.23 1.62 -2.44
N VAL A 127 -5.16 1.26 -3.14
CA VAL A 127 -4.65 -0.12 -3.22
C VAL A 127 -3.43 -0.25 -2.32
N PRO A 128 -3.52 -0.95 -1.18
CA PRO A 128 -2.38 -1.14 -0.29
C PRO A 128 -1.37 -2.12 -0.89
N GLU A 129 -0.09 -1.76 -0.83
CA GLU A 129 1.05 -2.59 -1.20
C GLU A 129 1.84 -3.04 0.03
N GLN A 130 1.64 -2.35 1.16
CA GLN A 130 2.20 -2.69 2.46
C GLN A 130 1.24 -2.32 3.57
N ILE A 131 1.07 -3.23 4.54
CA ILE A 131 0.32 -3.01 5.78
C ILE A 131 1.17 -3.55 6.93
N SER A 132 1.44 -2.72 7.93
CA SER A 132 2.28 -3.10 9.08
C SER A 132 1.72 -2.51 10.37
N LEU A 133 1.73 -3.27 11.46
CA LEU A 133 1.40 -2.73 12.77
C LEU A 133 2.38 -1.60 13.12
N CYS A 134 1.86 -0.53 13.68
CA CYS A 134 2.66 0.56 14.24
C CYS A 134 2.33 0.76 15.72
N LYS A 135 2.94 1.75 16.34
CA LYS A 135 2.55 2.18 17.68
C LYS A 135 1.14 2.75 17.61
N GLU A 136 0.41 2.62 18.70
CA GLU A 136 -0.89 3.29 18.84
C GLU A 136 -0.74 4.78 18.49
N VAL A 137 -1.61 5.24 17.61
CA VAL A 137 -1.63 6.63 17.13
C VAL A 137 -2.90 7.29 17.63
N ASN A 138 -2.75 8.34 18.39
CA ASN A 138 -3.87 9.22 18.69
C ASN A 138 -3.98 10.25 17.56
N PHE A 139 -4.99 10.11 16.72
CA PHE A 139 -5.20 10.99 15.56
C PHE A 139 -5.65 12.40 15.91
N ASP A 140 -6.03 12.63 17.16
CA ASP A 140 -6.43 13.96 17.67
C ASP A 140 -5.23 14.72 18.26
N GLU A 141 -4.06 14.08 18.36
CA GLU A 141 -2.83 14.72 18.82
C GLU A 141 -2.20 15.57 17.73
N TYR A 142 -1.55 16.64 18.18
CA TYR A 142 -0.73 17.51 17.37
C TYR A 142 0.74 17.34 17.75
N ASP A 143 1.59 17.03 16.78
CA ASP A 143 3.02 16.98 17.01
C ASP A 143 3.61 18.40 17.01
N TYR A 144 3.84 18.92 18.19
CA TYR A 144 4.41 20.25 18.39
C TYR A 144 5.90 20.35 18.01
N ILE A 145 6.62 19.22 17.94
CA ILE A 145 8.02 19.17 17.54
C ILE A 145 8.13 19.35 16.02
N GLU A 146 7.35 18.60 15.27
CA GLU A 146 7.29 18.69 13.82
C GLU A 146 6.29 19.73 13.31
N ASN A 147 5.55 20.38 14.20
CA ASN A 147 4.54 21.40 13.90
C ASN A 147 3.49 20.91 12.88
N LYS A 148 3.00 19.69 13.07
CA LYS A 148 2.00 19.08 12.20
C LYS A 148 1.03 18.18 13.00
N PRO A 149 -0.19 17.92 12.47
CA PRO A 149 -1.06 16.89 13.04
C PRO A 149 -0.39 15.51 12.96
N VAL A 150 -0.63 14.66 13.96
CA VAL A 150 -0.11 13.28 13.97
C VAL A 150 -0.73 12.44 12.86
N ASN A 151 -1.95 12.77 12.43
CA ASN A 151 -2.62 12.15 11.28
C ASN A 151 -2.00 12.68 9.97
N ASP A 152 -0.99 12.02 9.45
CA ASP A 152 -0.30 12.42 8.23
C ASP A 152 -0.69 11.53 7.04
N PHE A 153 -1.13 12.18 5.97
CA PHE A 153 -1.35 11.54 4.67
C PHE A 153 -0.41 12.18 3.65
N MET A 154 0.56 11.41 3.18
CA MET A 154 1.49 11.84 2.16
C MET A 154 1.20 11.14 0.82
N GLN A 155 1.00 11.91 -0.23
CA GLN A 155 0.83 11.41 -1.58
C GLN A 155 1.93 11.97 -2.50
N THR A 156 2.66 11.07 -3.17
CA THR A 156 3.57 11.45 -4.25
C THR A 156 2.81 11.43 -5.57
N ILE A 157 2.82 12.54 -6.29
CA ILE A 157 2.21 12.68 -7.62
C ILE A 157 3.34 12.80 -8.64
N VAL A 158 3.30 11.96 -9.66
CA VAL A 158 4.20 12.04 -10.82
C VAL A 158 3.46 12.77 -11.93
N PHE A 159 3.98 13.92 -12.34
CA PHE A 159 3.45 14.69 -13.48
C PHE A 159 4.13 14.24 -14.78
N ASN A 160 3.34 13.75 -15.72
CA ASN A 160 3.78 13.49 -17.09
C ASN A 160 3.55 14.77 -17.93
N GLY A 161 4.46 15.73 -17.84
CA GLY A 161 4.41 17.00 -18.56
C GLY A 161 4.28 18.23 -17.65
N PHE A 162 4.45 19.41 -18.20
CA PHE A 162 4.25 20.67 -17.47
C PHE A 162 2.75 20.96 -17.35
N PRO A 163 2.20 21.08 -16.15
CA PRO A 163 0.83 21.56 -16.00
C PRO A 163 0.77 23.03 -16.38
N LEU A 164 0.09 23.36 -17.46
CA LEU A 164 -0.32 24.71 -17.78
C LEU A 164 -1.54 25.08 -16.93
N GLY A 165 -1.33 25.33 -15.63
CA GLY A 165 -2.43 25.74 -14.75
C GLY A 165 -2.03 25.74 -13.28
N VAL A 166 -2.65 26.66 -12.53
CA VAL A 166 -2.53 26.70 -11.07
C VAL A 166 -3.55 25.68 -10.50
N MET A 167 -3.06 24.68 -9.75
CA MET A 167 -3.93 23.80 -9.01
C MET A 167 -4.32 24.48 -7.69
N TYR A 168 -5.62 24.68 -7.47
CA TYR A 168 -6.15 25.11 -6.19
C TYR A 168 -6.50 23.88 -5.35
N PHE A 169 -5.91 23.78 -4.16
CA PHE A 169 -6.24 22.79 -3.16
C PHE A 169 -7.07 23.45 -2.05
N ASN A 170 -8.12 22.80 -1.61
CA ASN A 170 -8.95 23.27 -0.52
C ASN A 170 -8.18 23.20 0.81
N GLU A 171 -8.34 24.19 1.68
CA GLU A 171 -7.54 24.46 2.88
C GLU A 171 -7.54 23.38 3.98
N SER A 172 -8.25 22.28 3.81
CA SER A 172 -8.37 21.24 4.85
C SER A 172 -7.48 19.99 4.63
N THR A 173 -6.59 20.01 3.64
CA THR A 173 -5.71 18.86 3.38
C THR A 173 -4.32 19.37 3.00
N LEU A 174 -3.37 19.21 3.92
CA LEU A 174 -1.97 19.52 3.67
C LEU A 174 -1.37 18.43 2.79
N PHE A 175 -1.19 18.71 1.50
CA PHE A 175 -0.43 17.84 0.60
C PHE A 175 1.02 18.35 0.53
N ILE A 176 1.96 17.54 0.95
CA ILE A 176 3.36 17.77 0.59
C ILE A 176 3.56 17.17 -0.78
N LEU A 177 3.64 18.02 -1.80
CA LEU A 177 3.93 17.60 -3.16
C LEU A 177 5.45 17.55 -3.34
N SER A 178 6.02 16.37 -3.52
CA SER A 178 7.34 16.23 -4.12
C SER A 178 7.15 15.96 -5.62
N ALA A 179 7.50 16.90 -6.45
CA ALA A 179 7.52 16.71 -7.90
C ALA A 179 8.90 16.15 -8.29
N GLU A 180 8.96 14.92 -8.77
CA GLU A 180 10.13 14.42 -9.50
C GLU A 180 9.88 14.56 -10.99
N THR A 181 10.70 15.35 -11.64
CA THR A 181 10.71 15.46 -13.11
C THR A 181 11.52 14.28 -13.65
N ILE A 182 10.87 13.37 -14.32
CA ILE A 182 11.55 12.30 -15.06
C ILE A 182 11.88 12.89 -16.45
N SER A 183 13.16 13.16 -16.70
CA SER A 183 13.71 13.52 -18.01
C SER A 183 13.94 12.26 -18.85
#